data_679dedfdbb2a19f180a4d44743d27314
#
_entry.id   679dedfdbb2a19f180a4d44743d27314
#
_cell.length_a   1.000
_cell.length_b   1.000
_cell.length_c   1.000
_cell.angle_alpha   90.00
_cell.angle_beta   90.00
_cell.angle_gamma   90.00
#
_symmetry.space_group_name_H-M   'P 1'
#
loop_
_entity.id
_entity.type
_entity.pdbx_description
1 polymer ?
#
loop_
_entity_poly.entity_id
_entity_poly.type
_entity_poly.pdbx_seq_one_letter_code
_entity_poly.pdbx_strand_id
1 'polypeptide(L)'
;MQKSDSIVIIPTYNETENIENIIRAVFGLEKTFHILIIEDGSPDGTASIVKELQKEFPERLFMIERKGKLGLGTAYICGFKWAVEHKYDYIFEMDADFSHAPAD
;
A
#
# COMPACT_ATOMS: atom_id res chain seq x y z
N MET A 1 -17.04 -4.97 -9.48
CA MET A 1 -15.71 -4.38 -9.46
C MET A 1 -15.74 -2.97 -8.86
N GLN A 2 -14.89 -2.72 -7.90
CA GLN A 2 -14.74 -1.39 -7.30
C GLN A 2 -13.76 -0.58 -8.14
N LYS A 3 -14.13 0.62 -8.51
CA LYS A 3 -13.24 1.50 -9.24
C LYS A 3 -12.92 2.71 -8.38
N SER A 4 -11.71 3.21 -8.51
CA SER A 4 -11.30 4.44 -7.85
C SER A 4 -10.32 5.20 -8.74
N ASP A 5 -10.39 6.52 -8.67
CA ASP A 5 -9.41 7.39 -9.30
C ASP A 5 -8.22 7.67 -8.40
N SER A 6 -8.24 7.13 -7.18
CA SER A 6 -7.26 7.45 -6.14
C SER A 6 -6.58 6.21 -5.60
N ILE A 7 -5.26 6.30 -5.42
CA ILE A 7 -4.48 5.20 -4.87
C ILE A 7 -3.54 5.74 -3.79
N VAL A 8 -3.34 4.95 -2.74
CA VAL A 8 -2.40 5.26 -1.65
C VAL A 8 -1.22 4.31 -1.78
N ILE A 9 -0.02 4.87 -1.88
CA ILE A 9 1.22 4.11 -1.95
C ILE A 9 1.78 3.97 -0.54
N ILE A 10 1.99 2.74 -0.09
CA ILE A 10 2.47 2.44 1.25
C ILE A 10 3.71 1.56 1.15
N PRO A 11 4.91 2.13 1.36
CA PRO A 11 6.12 1.31 1.43
C PRO A 11 6.14 0.52 2.74
N THR A 12 6.57 -0.72 2.69
CA THR A 12 6.63 -1.57 3.88
C THR A 12 7.97 -2.27 4.01
N TYR A 13 8.45 -2.36 5.26
CA TYR A 13 9.56 -3.21 5.64
C TYR A 13 9.40 -3.54 7.13
N ASN A 14 9.15 -4.84 7.44
CA ASN A 14 8.94 -5.31 8.82
C ASN A 14 7.77 -4.59 9.51
N GLU A 15 6.59 -4.62 8.87
CA GLU A 15 5.40 -3.91 9.36
C GLU A 15 4.28 -4.85 9.78
N THR A 16 4.62 -6.10 10.23
CA THR A 16 3.58 -7.07 10.60
C THR A 16 2.62 -6.58 11.66
N GLU A 17 3.08 -5.71 12.58
CA GLU A 17 2.22 -5.18 13.64
C GLU A 17 1.18 -4.18 13.14
N ASN A 18 1.50 -3.44 12.08
CA ASN A 18 0.68 -2.31 11.66
C ASN A 18 -0.01 -2.49 10.31
N ILE A 19 0.50 -3.37 9.46
CA ILE A 19 0.08 -3.38 8.05
C ILE A 19 -1.41 -3.67 7.88
N GLU A 20 -1.95 -4.62 8.60
CA GLU A 20 -3.37 -4.93 8.47
C GLU A 20 -4.23 -3.76 8.94
N ASN A 21 -3.88 -3.17 10.08
CA ASN A 21 -4.64 -2.05 10.63
C ASN A 21 -4.65 -0.84 9.71
N ILE A 22 -3.51 -0.55 9.09
CA ILE A 22 -3.41 0.61 8.19
C ILE A 22 -4.22 0.38 6.92
N ILE A 23 -4.16 -0.84 6.37
CA ILE A 23 -4.93 -1.18 5.17
C ILE A 23 -6.42 -1.06 5.45
N ARG A 24 -6.88 -1.63 6.57
CA ARG A 24 -8.30 -1.55 6.93
C ARG A 24 -8.74 -0.12 7.22
N ALA A 25 -7.87 0.68 7.84
CA ALA A 25 -8.19 2.08 8.12
C ALA A 25 -8.38 2.88 6.84
N VAL A 26 -7.51 2.68 5.85
CA VAL A 26 -7.63 3.37 4.56
C VAL A 26 -8.91 2.96 3.83
N PHE A 27 -9.21 1.65 3.81
CA PHE A 27 -10.42 1.18 3.15
C PHE A 27 -11.69 1.59 3.89
N GLY A 28 -11.58 1.95 5.16
CA GLY A 28 -12.72 2.43 5.95
C GLY A 28 -13.03 3.90 5.79
N LEU A 29 -12.22 4.65 5.05
CA LEU A 29 -12.48 6.07 4.81
C LEU A 29 -13.68 6.24 3.87
N GLU A 30 -14.33 7.41 3.93
CA GLU A 30 -15.49 7.69 3.09
C GLU A 30 -15.20 7.57 1.60
N LYS A 31 -14.05 8.10 1.18
CA LYS A 31 -13.63 7.97 -0.21
C LYS A 31 -13.11 6.57 -0.46
N THR A 32 -13.48 5.99 -1.60
CA THR A 32 -12.97 4.69 -2.00
C THR A 32 -11.55 4.84 -2.54
N PHE A 33 -10.57 4.33 -1.78
CA PHE A 33 -9.18 4.30 -2.23
C PHE A 33 -8.79 2.90 -2.65
N HIS A 34 -7.87 2.80 -3.61
CA HIS A 34 -7.08 1.59 -3.82
C HIS A 34 -5.78 1.74 -3.05
N ILE A 35 -5.09 0.65 -2.80
CA ILE A 35 -3.81 0.66 -2.08
C ILE A 35 -2.77 -0.11 -2.88
N LEU A 36 -1.59 0.48 -3.00
CA LEU A 36 -0.43 -0.22 -3.55
C LEU A 36 0.64 -0.32 -2.46
N ILE A 37 0.97 -1.55 -2.08
CA ILE A 37 2.02 -1.82 -1.12
C ILE A 37 3.32 -2.04 -1.89
N ILE A 38 4.37 -1.31 -1.53
CA ILE A 38 5.72 -1.56 -2.05
C ILE A 38 6.48 -2.31 -0.96
N GLU A 39 6.54 -3.62 -1.09
CA GLU A 39 7.09 -4.50 -0.05
C GLU A 39 8.57 -4.75 -0.32
N ASP A 40 9.43 -4.30 0.59
CA ASP A 40 10.89 -4.32 0.41
C ASP A 40 11.57 -5.53 1.04
N GLY A 41 11.02 -6.70 0.82
CA GLY A 41 11.66 -7.95 1.24
C GLY A 41 11.66 -8.17 2.75
N SER A 42 10.56 -7.85 3.41
CA SER A 42 10.44 -8.01 4.86
C SER A 42 10.66 -9.46 5.28
N PRO A 43 11.61 -9.74 6.18
CA PRO A 43 11.80 -11.11 6.68
C PRO A 43 10.75 -11.54 7.70
N ASP A 44 9.92 -10.64 8.21
CA ASP A 44 8.97 -10.92 9.29
C ASP A 44 7.61 -11.46 8.81
N GLY A 45 7.41 -11.61 7.50
CA GLY A 45 6.16 -12.14 6.97
C GLY A 45 5.14 -11.06 6.58
N THR A 46 5.54 -9.80 6.51
CA THR A 46 4.64 -8.71 6.08
C THR A 46 3.96 -9.03 4.75
N ALA A 47 4.72 -9.51 3.76
CA ALA A 47 4.17 -9.84 2.45
C ALA A 47 3.06 -10.89 2.53
N SER A 48 3.20 -11.87 3.41
CA SER A 48 2.19 -12.92 3.58
C SER A 48 0.88 -12.36 4.11
N ILE A 49 0.95 -11.39 5.02
CA ILE A 49 -0.24 -10.72 5.55
C ILE A 49 -0.94 -9.96 4.44
N VAL A 50 -0.19 -9.23 3.61
CA VAL A 50 -0.76 -8.48 2.50
C VAL A 50 -1.42 -9.43 1.50
N LYS A 51 -0.79 -10.56 1.20
CA LYS A 51 -1.37 -11.55 0.27
C LYS A 51 -2.70 -12.10 0.78
N GLU A 52 -2.82 -12.33 2.08
CA GLU A 52 -4.09 -12.76 2.66
C GLU A 52 -5.16 -11.67 2.55
N LEU A 53 -4.76 -10.42 2.80
CA LEU A 53 -5.68 -9.31 2.68
C LEU A 53 -6.11 -9.06 1.23
N GLN A 54 -5.27 -9.39 0.27
CA GLN A 54 -5.66 -9.28 -1.16
C GLN A 54 -6.84 -10.18 -1.49
N LYS A 55 -6.98 -11.32 -0.80
CA LYS A 55 -8.12 -12.21 -1.00
C LYS A 55 -9.41 -11.58 -0.50
N GLU A 56 -9.32 -10.76 0.55
CA GLU A 56 -10.47 -10.04 1.11
C GLU A 56 -10.81 -8.80 0.29
N PHE A 57 -9.82 -8.16 -0.29
CA PHE A 57 -9.99 -6.91 -1.06
C PHE A 57 -9.49 -7.07 -2.51
N PRO A 58 -10.09 -7.97 -3.29
CA PRO A 58 -9.65 -8.18 -4.68
C PRO A 58 -9.86 -6.90 -5.50
N GLU A 59 -8.92 -6.62 -6.41
CA GLU A 59 -8.95 -5.47 -7.29
C GLU A 59 -8.87 -4.11 -6.58
N ARG A 60 -8.58 -4.09 -5.28
CA ARG A 60 -8.40 -2.85 -4.51
C ARG A 60 -7.06 -2.79 -3.81
N LEU A 61 -6.47 -3.93 -3.49
CA LEU A 61 -5.19 -4.03 -2.79
C LEU A 61 -4.16 -4.66 -3.72
N PHE A 62 -3.12 -3.91 -4.03
CA PHE A 62 -2.06 -4.35 -4.93
C PHE A 62 -0.73 -4.33 -4.19
N MET A 63 0.21 -5.16 -4.64
CA MET A 63 1.53 -5.22 -4.02
C MET A 63 2.61 -5.43 -5.07
N ILE A 64 3.70 -4.68 -4.93
CA ILE A 64 4.95 -4.93 -5.67
C ILE A 64 5.96 -5.41 -4.63
N GLU A 65 6.52 -6.60 -4.84
CA GLU A 65 7.58 -7.12 -3.98
C GLU A 65 8.93 -6.80 -4.60
N ARG A 66 9.80 -6.12 -3.83
CA ARG A 66 11.16 -5.81 -4.27
C ARG A 66 12.15 -6.65 -3.47
N LYS A 67 13.34 -6.80 -4.02
CA LYS A 67 14.41 -7.55 -3.33
C LYS A 67 15.12 -6.61 -2.37
N GLY A 68 14.92 -6.80 -1.08
CA GLY A 68 15.60 -6.06 -0.05
C GLY A 68 15.14 -4.62 0.07
N LYS A 69 15.70 -3.93 1.07
CA LYS A 69 15.33 -2.56 1.38
C LYS A 69 16.13 -1.60 0.52
N LEU A 70 15.49 -1.05 -0.50
CA LEU A 70 16.13 -0.18 -1.47
C LEU A 70 15.99 1.31 -1.16
N GLY A 71 15.33 1.64 -0.05
CA GLY A 71 15.16 3.03 0.36
C GLY A 71 13.76 3.56 0.09
N LEU A 72 13.31 4.46 0.96
CA LEU A 72 11.95 5.00 0.94
C LEU A 72 11.66 5.78 -0.33
N GLY A 73 12.61 6.63 -0.76
CA GLY A 73 12.42 7.42 -1.97
C GLY A 73 12.22 6.56 -3.21
N THR A 74 13.00 5.48 -3.34
CA THR A 74 12.86 4.59 -4.49
C THR A 74 11.55 3.82 -4.44
N ALA A 75 11.02 3.54 -3.23
CA ALA A 75 9.72 2.88 -3.09
C ALA A 75 8.61 3.79 -3.61
N TYR A 76 8.62 5.06 -3.25
CA TYR A 76 7.62 6.00 -3.75
C TYR A 76 7.70 6.20 -5.26
N ILE A 77 8.91 6.29 -5.80
CA ILE A 77 9.10 6.42 -7.25
C ILE A 77 8.52 5.19 -7.96
N CYS A 78 8.82 3.99 -7.46
CA CYS A 78 8.31 2.75 -8.01
C CYS A 78 6.77 2.74 -8.02
N GLY A 79 6.18 3.09 -6.89
CA GLY A 79 4.72 3.13 -6.75
C GLY A 79 4.09 4.20 -7.63
N PHE A 80 4.71 5.38 -7.70
CA PHE A 80 4.22 6.48 -8.52
C PHE A 80 4.17 6.09 -10.00
N LYS A 81 5.24 5.47 -10.51
CA LYS A 81 5.28 5.01 -11.90
C LYS A 81 4.18 3.99 -12.18
N TRP A 82 4.01 3.04 -11.27
CA TRP A 82 2.96 2.03 -11.39
C TRP A 82 1.57 2.68 -11.44
N ALA A 83 1.35 3.64 -10.56
CA ALA A 83 0.05 4.33 -10.47
C ALA A 83 -0.24 5.13 -11.74
N VAL A 84 0.77 5.81 -12.28
CA VAL A 84 0.61 6.56 -13.54
C VAL A 84 0.28 5.60 -14.70
N GLU A 85 0.97 4.47 -14.76
CA GLU A 85 0.70 3.47 -15.80
C GLU A 85 -0.70 2.90 -15.70
N HIS A 86 -1.26 2.81 -14.49
CA HIS A 86 -2.60 2.30 -14.26
C HIS A 86 -3.66 3.40 -14.26
N LYS A 87 -3.27 4.62 -14.66
CA LYS A 87 -4.16 5.74 -14.93
C LYS A 87 -4.94 6.25 -13.72
N TYR A 88 -4.29 6.24 -12.54
CA TYR A 88 -4.86 6.90 -11.37
C TYR A 88 -4.70 8.40 -11.48
N ASP A 89 -5.74 9.14 -11.14
CA ASP A 89 -5.73 10.60 -11.21
C ASP A 89 -5.12 11.22 -9.95
N TYR A 90 -5.31 10.56 -8.81
CA TYR A 90 -4.82 11.06 -7.52
C TYR A 90 -3.96 10.01 -6.86
N ILE A 91 -2.74 10.38 -6.50
CA ILE A 91 -1.77 9.48 -5.92
C ILE A 91 -1.34 10.04 -4.57
N PHE A 92 -1.56 9.26 -3.51
CA PHE A 92 -1.21 9.64 -2.15
C PHE A 92 -0.11 8.74 -1.62
N GLU A 93 0.66 9.24 -0.68
CA GLU A 93 1.73 8.50 -0.04
C GLU A 93 1.45 8.42 1.46
N MET A 94 1.77 7.27 2.08
CA MET A 94 1.51 7.07 3.50
C MET A 94 2.55 6.11 4.07
N ASP A 95 3.05 6.40 5.27
CA ASP A 95 3.97 5.51 5.98
C ASP A 95 3.18 4.41 6.70
N ALA A 96 3.74 3.19 6.68
CA ALA A 96 3.07 2.03 7.29
C ALA A 96 3.23 1.95 8.80
N ASP A 97 3.91 2.91 9.41
CA ASP A 97 4.18 2.92 10.86
C ASP A 97 3.26 3.86 11.64
N PHE A 98 2.19 4.33 11.01
CA PHE A 98 1.25 5.28 11.60
C PHE A 98 1.86 6.65 11.94
N SER A 99 2.99 7.02 11.34
CA SER A 99 3.52 8.36 11.52
C SER A 99 2.55 9.42 11.00
N HIS A 100 1.64 9.02 10.09
CA HIS A 100 0.52 9.83 9.65
C HIS A 100 -0.77 9.02 9.79
N ALA A 101 -1.71 9.53 10.57
CA ALA A 101 -3.01 8.87 10.70
C ALA A 101 -3.81 9.04 9.41
N PRO A 102 -4.49 7.99 8.91
CA PRO A 102 -5.21 8.07 7.63
C PRO A 102 -6.30 9.14 7.58
N ALA A 103 -6.85 9.53 8.72
CA ALA A 103 -7.93 10.50 8.79
C ALA A 103 -7.46 11.93 9.03
N ASP A 104 -6.19 12.16 9.17
CA ASP A 104 -5.64 13.49 9.45
C ASP A 104 -5.56 14.36 8.21
#